data_283f6f21c83f62831981ae10eb145a3f
#
_entry.id   283f6f21c83f62831981ae10eb145a3f
#
_cell.length_a   1.000
_cell.length_b   1.000
_cell.length_c   1.000
_cell.angle_alpha   90.00
_cell.angle_beta   90.00
_cell.angle_gamma   90.00
#
_symmetry.space_group_name_H-M   'P 1'
#
loop_
_entity.id
_entity.type
_entity.pdbx_description
1 polymer ?
#
loop_
_entity_poly.entity_id
_entity_poly.type
_entity_poly.pdbx_seq_one_letter_code
_entity_poly.pdbx_strand_id
1 'polypeptide(L)'
;MSGTRDAENKIRVMPADPEAAAVLKGWAAQEDALLDVAGLDLTGADLSGADLANGLLTETVLRKANLSSCDLYRAHLEAAVLAEANLSSAGLVKAVLDEASLTGANLDGADLGSAELWGVDASGASLRGTRLHGAALLETKLYGADLSHAMVQETSFKVFLDDRSVVEGLTGTVFGPARVAGTEGVRELGGGDLELWLNERGARVEVLTP
;
A
#
# COMPACT_ATOMS: atom_id res chain seq x y z
N MET A 1 16.27 15.35 -29.48
CA MET A 1 17.06 15.77 -28.31
C MET A 1 16.49 15.05 -27.12
N SER A 2 17.07 13.89 -26.83
CA SER A 2 16.71 13.04 -25.71
C SER A 2 17.27 13.72 -24.45
N GLY A 3 16.37 14.20 -23.58
CA GLY A 3 16.78 14.73 -22.28
C GLY A 3 17.30 13.58 -21.42
N THR A 4 18.58 13.58 -21.16
CA THR A 4 19.18 12.82 -20.08
C THR A 4 18.44 13.20 -18.79
N ARG A 5 17.54 12.35 -18.29
CA ARG A 5 17.08 12.44 -16.91
C ARG A 5 18.28 12.09 -16.07
N ASP A 6 18.79 13.08 -15.35
CA ASP A 6 20.00 12.98 -14.56
C ASP A 6 19.88 11.80 -13.58
N ALA A 7 20.77 10.81 -13.74
CA ALA A 7 20.87 9.64 -12.85
C ALA A 7 21.08 10.04 -11.36
N GLU A 8 21.61 11.25 -11.13
CA GLU A 8 21.82 11.81 -9.78
C GLU A 8 20.51 12.16 -9.04
N ASN A 9 19.33 12.07 -9.68
CA ASN A 9 18.05 12.49 -9.10
C ASN A 9 17.15 11.32 -8.64
N LYS A 10 17.58 10.06 -8.82
CA LYS A 10 16.78 8.89 -8.45
C LYS A 10 16.80 8.59 -6.93
N ILE A 11 17.85 9.01 -6.23
CA ILE A 11 18.06 8.73 -4.80
C ILE A 11 18.43 10.02 -4.09
N ARG A 12 17.60 10.49 -3.18
CA ARG A 12 17.84 11.72 -2.43
C ARG A 12 18.58 11.47 -1.12
N VAL A 13 18.29 10.34 -0.48
CA VAL A 13 18.97 9.90 0.75
C VAL A 13 19.28 8.43 0.63
N MET A 14 20.56 8.08 0.78
CA MET A 14 21.01 6.69 0.80
C MET A 14 20.66 6.02 2.13
N PRO A 15 20.36 4.70 2.12
CA PRO A 15 20.22 3.94 3.35
C PRO A 15 21.55 3.88 4.11
N ALA A 16 21.47 3.62 5.41
CA ALA A 16 22.64 3.44 6.25
C ALA A 16 23.40 2.13 5.96
N ASP A 17 22.69 1.13 5.45
CA ASP A 17 23.28 -0.15 5.06
C ASP A 17 24.18 0.00 3.85
N PRO A 18 25.49 -0.40 3.95
CA PRO A 18 26.46 -0.18 2.88
C PRO A 18 26.21 -1.06 1.64
N GLU A 19 25.65 -2.26 1.80
CA GLU A 19 25.32 -3.15 0.69
C GLU A 19 24.17 -2.57 -0.12
N ALA A 20 23.08 -2.19 0.55
CA ALA A 20 21.93 -1.52 -0.08
C ALA A 20 22.37 -0.22 -0.77
N ALA A 21 23.22 0.60 -0.13
CA ALA A 21 23.73 1.83 -0.73
C ALA A 21 24.57 1.56 -1.99
N ALA A 22 25.37 0.48 -2.02
CA ALA A 22 26.14 0.10 -3.19
C ALA A 22 25.23 -0.35 -4.35
N VAL A 23 24.21 -1.17 -4.06
CA VAL A 23 23.22 -1.62 -5.05
C VAL A 23 22.46 -0.44 -5.64
N LEU A 24 21.95 0.46 -4.79
CA LEU A 24 21.24 1.66 -5.24
C LEU A 24 22.11 2.58 -6.12
N LYS A 25 23.38 2.77 -5.77
CA LYS A 25 24.33 3.54 -6.61
C LYS A 25 24.52 2.90 -7.97
N GLY A 26 24.69 1.57 -8.01
CA GLY A 26 24.84 0.81 -9.25
C GLY A 26 23.60 0.92 -10.12
N TRP A 27 22.42 0.80 -9.54
CA TRP A 27 21.14 0.98 -10.23
C TRP A 27 20.94 2.40 -10.76
N ALA A 28 21.21 3.42 -9.93
CA ALA A 28 21.04 4.82 -10.33
C ALA A 28 21.97 5.24 -11.49
N ALA A 29 23.10 4.59 -11.62
CA ALA A 29 24.08 4.86 -12.69
C ALA A 29 23.68 4.25 -14.06
N GLN A 30 22.62 3.43 -14.09
CA GLN A 30 22.18 2.75 -15.32
C GLN A 30 20.82 3.31 -15.77
N GLU A 31 20.68 3.55 -17.08
CA GLU A 31 19.39 3.84 -17.69
C GLU A 31 18.61 2.54 -17.83
N ASP A 32 17.28 2.59 -17.57
CA ASP A 32 16.33 1.46 -17.72
C ASP A 32 16.68 0.19 -16.92
N ALA A 33 17.57 0.28 -15.92
CA ALA A 33 17.88 -0.86 -15.06
C ALA A 33 16.71 -1.16 -14.12
N LEU A 34 16.37 -2.44 -14.02
CA LEU A 34 15.44 -2.93 -13.00
C LEU A 34 16.11 -2.82 -11.62
N LEU A 35 15.40 -2.26 -10.64
CA LEU A 35 15.88 -2.28 -9.26
C LEU A 35 15.69 -3.66 -8.66
N ASP A 36 16.77 -4.26 -8.16
CA ASP A 36 16.73 -5.46 -7.34
C ASP A 36 17.41 -5.17 -6.01
N VAL A 37 16.60 -5.10 -4.96
CA VAL A 37 17.01 -4.85 -3.57
C VAL A 37 16.36 -5.88 -2.62
N ALA A 38 15.99 -7.04 -3.15
CA ALA A 38 15.32 -8.07 -2.37
C ALA A 38 16.15 -8.44 -1.13
N GLY A 39 15.49 -8.44 0.04
CA GLY A 39 16.10 -8.74 1.34
C GLY A 39 17.04 -7.68 1.92
N LEU A 40 17.30 -6.56 1.22
CA LEU A 40 18.20 -5.52 1.69
C LEU A 40 17.53 -4.53 2.66
N ASP A 41 18.33 -3.82 3.46
CA ASP A 41 17.86 -2.79 4.39
C ASP A 41 17.99 -1.37 3.79
N LEU A 42 16.85 -0.82 3.38
CA LEU A 42 16.70 0.53 2.88
C LEU A 42 16.02 1.46 3.90
N THR A 43 16.14 1.16 5.19
CA THR A 43 15.54 1.98 6.25
C THR A 43 15.95 3.45 6.09
N GLY A 44 14.94 4.33 6.03
CA GLY A 44 15.12 5.78 5.92
C GLY A 44 15.63 6.29 4.58
N ALA A 45 15.78 5.44 3.57
CA ALA A 45 16.16 5.89 2.23
C ALA A 45 15.11 6.84 1.65
N ASP A 46 15.54 7.83 0.87
CA ASP A 46 14.63 8.68 0.09
C ASP A 46 14.76 8.39 -1.40
N LEU A 47 13.77 7.71 -1.93
CA LEU A 47 13.62 7.32 -3.34
C LEU A 47 12.46 8.06 -4.00
N SER A 48 11.95 9.14 -3.36
CA SER A 48 10.74 9.82 -3.81
C SER A 48 10.78 10.23 -5.28
N GLY A 49 9.72 9.89 -6.00
CA GLY A 49 9.57 10.15 -7.43
C GLY A 49 10.38 9.22 -8.33
N ALA A 50 11.07 8.22 -7.78
CA ALA A 50 11.83 7.25 -8.58
C ALA A 50 10.91 6.33 -9.38
N ASP A 51 11.38 5.89 -10.55
CA ASP A 51 10.79 4.82 -11.33
C ASP A 51 11.29 3.48 -10.80
N LEU A 52 10.41 2.78 -10.09
CA LEU A 52 10.65 1.47 -9.47
C LEU A 52 9.72 0.41 -10.10
N ALA A 53 9.20 0.70 -11.30
CA ALA A 53 8.27 -0.22 -11.96
C ALA A 53 8.93 -1.58 -12.20
N ASN A 54 8.17 -2.65 -11.91
CA ASN A 54 8.61 -4.05 -11.91
C ASN A 54 9.80 -4.35 -10.96
N GLY A 55 10.16 -3.44 -10.06
CA GLY A 55 11.27 -3.61 -9.11
C GLY A 55 11.10 -4.84 -8.23
N LEU A 56 12.21 -5.48 -7.88
CA LEU A 56 12.26 -6.62 -6.96
C LEU A 56 12.61 -6.11 -5.56
N LEU A 57 11.58 -5.96 -4.72
CA LEU A 57 11.67 -5.45 -3.36
C LEU A 57 11.11 -6.47 -2.33
N THR A 58 11.07 -7.74 -2.71
CA THR A 58 10.58 -8.83 -1.84
C THR A 58 11.45 -8.90 -0.57
N GLU A 59 10.80 -8.98 0.61
CA GLU A 59 11.47 -9.01 1.92
C GLU A 59 12.35 -7.79 2.25
N THR A 60 12.33 -6.74 1.42
CA THR A 60 13.14 -5.53 1.63
C THR A 60 12.66 -4.78 2.88
N VAL A 61 13.60 -4.30 3.70
CA VAL A 61 13.29 -3.45 4.84
C VAL A 61 13.26 -1.98 4.40
N LEU A 62 12.06 -1.41 4.35
CA LEU A 62 11.77 -0.03 3.91
C LEU A 62 11.18 0.83 5.04
N ARG A 63 11.53 0.53 6.29
CA ARG A 63 11.04 1.29 7.44
C ARG A 63 11.36 2.77 7.29
N LYS A 64 10.33 3.62 7.43
CA LYS A 64 10.50 5.10 7.34
C LYS A 64 11.11 5.58 6.02
N ALA A 65 11.18 4.73 5.01
CA ALA A 65 11.64 5.14 3.69
C ALA A 65 10.64 6.12 3.06
N ASN A 66 11.14 7.03 2.25
CA ASN A 66 10.31 7.93 1.46
C ASN A 66 10.20 7.39 0.03
N LEU A 67 9.03 6.85 -0.28
CA LEU A 67 8.62 6.32 -1.59
C LEU A 67 7.50 7.17 -2.20
N SER A 68 7.33 8.42 -1.72
CA SER A 68 6.26 9.28 -2.20
C SER A 68 6.39 9.54 -3.71
N SER A 69 5.27 9.45 -4.41
CA SER A 69 5.19 9.64 -5.86
C SER A 69 6.08 8.70 -6.70
N CYS A 70 6.60 7.61 -6.13
CA CYS A 70 7.29 6.57 -6.90
C CYS A 70 6.34 5.88 -7.86
N ASP A 71 6.85 5.49 -9.02
CA ASP A 71 6.18 4.50 -9.86
C ASP A 71 6.60 3.10 -9.40
N LEU A 72 5.66 2.39 -8.79
CA LEU A 72 5.79 1.00 -8.31
C LEU A 72 4.88 0.06 -9.12
N TYR A 73 4.57 0.42 -10.38
CA TYR A 73 3.75 -0.40 -11.25
C TYR A 73 4.32 -1.83 -11.35
N ARG A 74 3.52 -2.84 -10.97
CA ARG A 74 3.93 -4.25 -10.95
C ARG A 74 5.19 -4.54 -10.10
N ALA A 75 5.54 -3.71 -9.16
CA ALA A 75 6.64 -3.99 -8.25
C ALA A 75 6.31 -5.20 -7.35
N HIS A 76 7.33 -5.96 -7.00
CA HIS A 76 7.27 -7.09 -6.07
C HIS A 76 7.69 -6.62 -4.68
N LEU A 77 6.71 -6.50 -3.78
CA LEU A 77 6.87 -6.02 -2.40
C LEU A 77 6.43 -7.10 -1.39
N GLU A 78 6.40 -8.37 -1.82
CA GLU A 78 5.97 -9.49 -0.97
C GLU A 78 6.83 -9.54 0.31
N ALA A 79 6.18 -9.64 1.45
CA ALA A 79 6.81 -9.64 2.78
C ALA A 79 7.71 -8.42 3.08
N ALA A 80 7.65 -7.34 2.29
CA ALA A 80 8.42 -6.13 2.55
C ALA A 80 7.99 -5.45 3.85
N VAL A 81 8.94 -4.82 4.54
CA VAL A 81 8.70 -4.13 5.81
C VAL A 81 8.64 -2.62 5.58
N LEU A 82 7.44 -2.12 5.32
CA LEU A 82 7.13 -0.72 5.00
C LEU A 82 6.57 0.07 6.20
N ALA A 83 6.84 -0.40 7.42
CA ALA A 83 6.33 0.26 8.62
C ALA A 83 6.78 1.73 8.69
N GLU A 84 5.82 2.65 8.89
CA GLU A 84 6.01 4.10 8.91
C GLU A 84 6.59 4.69 7.61
N ALA A 85 6.61 3.95 6.50
CA ALA A 85 7.07 4.47 5.20
C ALA A 85 6.08 5.49 4.62
N ASN A 86 6.60 6.40 3.81
CA ASN A 86 5.79 7.35 3.07
C ASN A 86 5.62 6.90 1.62
N LEU A 87 4.42 6.43 1.27
CA LEU A 87 3.99 6.02 -0.07
C LEU A 87 2.94 6.99 -0.64
N SER A 88 2.85 8.22 -0.11
CA SER A 88 1.84 9.16 -0.55
C SER A 88 1.93 9.43 -2.05
N SER A 89 0.80 9.37 -2.74
CA SER A 89 0.70 9.52 -4.20
C SER A 89 1.53 8.52 -5.03
N ALA A 90 2.00 7.42 -4.46
CA ALA A 90 2.72 6.39 -5.20
C ALA A 90 1.79 5.63 -6.14
N GLY A 91 2.31 5.22 -7.30
CA GLY A 91 1.61 4.39 -8.28
C GLY A 91 1.89 2.90 -8.03
N LEU A 92 1.02 2.22 -7.30
CA LEU A 92 1.14 0.80 -6.93
C LEU A 92 0.22 -0.10 -7.78
N VAL A 93 -0.15 0.35 -8.97
CA VAL A 93 -1.07 -0.41 -9.82
C VAL A 93 -0.46 -1.77 -10.17
N LYS A 94 -1.20 -2.86 -9.87
CA LYS A 94 -0.77 -4.26 -10.04
C LYS A 94 0.49 -4.64 -9.24
N ALA A 95 0.88 -3.88 -8.25
CA ALA A 95 1.94 -4.29 -7.32
C ALA A 95 1.48 -5.49 -6.47
N VAL A 96 2.43 -6.33 -6.11
CA VAL A 96 2.20 -7.45 -5.19
C VAL A 96 2.79 -7.09 -3.83
N LEU A 97 1.91 -6.98 -2.81
CA LEU A 97 2.29 -6.61 -1.45
C LEU A 97 1.96 -7.74 -0.46
N ASP A 98 1.73 -8.95 -0.94
CA ASP A 98 1.32 -10.06 -0.09
C ASP A 98 2.23 -10.21 1.14
N GLU A 99 1.62 -10.35 2.33
CA GLU A 99 2.29 -10.45 3.62
C GLU A 99 3.15 -9.25 4.02
N ALA A 100 3.12 -8.13 3.27
CA ALA A 100 3.87 -6.93 3.62
C ALA A 100 3.35 -6.28 4.91
N SER A 101 4.26 -5.60 5.63
CA SER A 101 3.92 -4.77 6.79
C SER A 101 3.88 -3.29 6.41
N LEU A 102 2.67 -2.72 6.38
CA LEU A 102 2.39 -1.30 6.16
C LEU A 102 1.96 -0.58 7.45
N THR A 103 2.31 -1.13 8.62
CA THR A 103 1.88 -0.58 9.91
C THR A 103 2.27 0.88 10.05
N GLY A 104 1.29 1.76 10.22
CA GLY A 104 1.50 3.21 10.35
C GLY A 104 2.04 3.90 9.09
N ALA A 105 2.07 3.23 7.94
CA ALA A 105 2.51 3.83 6.68
C ALA A 105 1.54 4.90 6.18
N ASN A 106 2.04 5.85 5.41
CA ASN A 106 1.24 6.85 4.72
C ASN A 106 1.08 6.48 3.23
N LEU A 107 -0.14 6.13 2.83
CA LEU A 107 -0.51 5.84 1.44
C LEU A 107 -1.49 6.90 0.88
N ASP A 108 -1.59 8.08 1.47
CA ASP A 108 -2.56 9.09 1.06
C ASP A 108 -2.48 9.36 -0.45
N GLY A 109 -3.63 9.21 -1.12
CA GLY A 109 -3.73 9.43 -2.57
C GLY A 109 -3.00 8.42 -3.45
N ALA A 110 -2.44 7.35 -2.91
CA ALA A 110 -1.79 6.30 -3.69
C ALA A 110 -2.79 5.57 -4.60
N ASP A 111 -2.28 5.03 -5.70
CA ASP A 111 -3.04 4.20 -6.63
C ASP A 111 -2.67 2.72 -6.47
N LEU A 112 -3.58 1.96 -5.86
CA LEU A 112 -3.46 0.51 -5.65
C LEU A 112 -4.40 -0.28 -6.59
N GLY A 113 -4.72 0.27 -7.75
CA GLY A 113 -5.59 -0.40 -8.71
C GLY A 113 -5.09 -1.80 -9.07
N SER A 114 -5.93 -2.82 -8.90
CA SER A 114 -5.58 -4.23 -9.13
C SER A 114 -4.35 -4.74 -8.35
N ALA A 115 -3.95 -4.08 -7.26
CA ALA A 115 -2.87 -4.56 -6.41
C ALA A 115 -3.32 -5.79 -5.59
N GLU A 116 -2.36 -6.65 -5.25
CA GLU A 116 -2.56 -7.81 -4.40
C GLU A 116 -2.08 -7.49 -2.98
N LEU A 117 -2.96 -7.66 -1.97
CA LEU A 117 -2.69 -7.31 -0.57
C LEU A 117 -3.12 -8.47 0.37
N TRP A 118 -2.84 -9.70 -0.01
CA TRP A 118 -3.15 -10.83 0.84
C TRP A 118 -2.30 -10.81 2.13
N GLY A 119 -2.96 -10.90 3.29
CA GLY A 119 -2.28 -10.98 4.58
C GLY A 119 -1.54 -9.72 5.01
N VAL A 120 -1.68 -8.60 4.29
CA VAL A 120 -1.02 -7.33 4.63
C VAL A 120 -1.44 -6.82 6.01
N ASP A 121 -0.48 -6.34 6.80
CA ASP A 121 -0.76 -5.59 8.02
C ASP A 121 -0.64 -4.09 7.76
N ALA A 122 -1.78 -3.42 7.54
CA ALA A 122 -1.90 -1.98 7.39
C ALA A 122 -2.55 -1.32 8.62
N SER A 123 -2.35 -1.91 9.80
CA SER A 123 -2.88 -1.35 11.05
C SER A 123 -2.33 0.06 11.31
N GLY A 124 -3.23 1.00 11.58
CA GLY A 124 -2.90 2.41 11.79
C GLY A 124 -2.36 3.15 10.58
N ALA A 125 -2.37 2.56 9.39
CA ALA A 125 -1.96 3.23 8.16
C ALA A 125 -2.96 4.31 7.73
N SER A 126 -2.47 5.33 7.03
CA SER A 126 -3.30 6.31 6.34
C SER A 126 -3.47 5.92 4.87
N LEU A 127 -4.73 5.65 4.47
CA LEU A 127 -5.13 5.32 3.10
C LEU A 127 -6.12 6.37 2.55
N ARG A 128 -6.00 7.61 2.99
CA ARG A 128 -6.95 8.67 2.63
C ARG A 128 -6.92 8.96 1.13
N GLY A 129 -8.09 8.91 0.51
CA GLY A 129 -8.21 9.19 -0.93
C GLY A 129 -7.48 8.20 -1.84
N THR A 130 -7.09 7.03 -1.34
CA THR A 130 -6.49 5.97 -2.16
C THR A 130 -7.45 5.46 -3.21
N ARG A 131 -6.92 5.00 -4.34
CA ARG A 131 -7.67 4.26 -5.36
C ARG A 131 -7.39 2.77 -5.21
N LEU A 132 -8.44 1.99 -4.98
CA LEU A 132 -8.39 0.55 -4.71
C LEU A 132 -9.23 -0.26 -5.72
N HIS A 133 -9.41 0.28 -6.93
CA HIS A 133 -10.24 -0.37 -7.96
C HIS A 133 -9.71 -1.77 -8.32
N GLY A 134 -10.53 -2.79 -8.15
CA GLY A 134 -10.17 -4.17 -8.43
C GLY A 134 -9.04 -4.73 -7.56
N ALA A 135 -8.66 -4.04 -6.48
CA ALA A 135 -7.64 -4.54 -5.57
C ALA A 135 -8.14 -5.76 -4.77
N ALA A 136 -7.22 -6.63 -4.40
CA ALA A 136 -7.50 -7.81 -3.61
C ALA A 136 -7.02 -7.63 -2.16
N LEU A 137 -7.89 -7.10 -1.30
CA LEU A 137 -7.63 -6.98 0.14
C LEU A 137 -8.13 -8.25 0.85
N LEU A 138 -7.35 -9.31 0.77
CA LEU A 138 -7.70 -10.61 1.35
C LEU A 138 -6.92 -10.82 2.66
N GLU A 139 -7.63 -11.04 3.76
CA GLU A 139 -7.05 -11.17 5.10
C GLU A 139 -6.19 -9.95 5.51
N THR A 140 -6.46 -8.78 4.91
CA THR A 140 -5.74 -7.52 5.18
C THR A 140 -6.20 -6.93 6.51
N LYS A 141 -5.25 -6.59 7.39
CA LYS A 141 -5.55 -5.93 8.66
C LYS A 141 -5.56 -4.41 8.49
N LEU A 142 -6.70 -3.80 8.81
CA LEU A 142 -6.96 -2.37 8.74
C LEU A 142 -7.38 -1.80 10.12
N TYR A 143 -6.90 -2.40 11.21
CA TYR A 143 -7.23 -1.94 12.56
C TYR A 143 -6.74 -0.50 12.79
N GLY A 144 -7.65 0.40 13.09
CA GLY A 144 -7.35 1.81 13.27
C GLY A 144 -6.81 2.52 12.03
N ALA A 145 -6.92 1.93 10.84
CA ALA A 145 -6.53 2.56 9.59
C ALA A 145 -7.54 3.64 9.16
N ASP A 146 -7.06 4.66 8.45
CA ASP A 146 -7.90 5.74 7.91
C ASP A 146 -8.08 5.56 6.38
N LEU A 147 -9.28 5.13 5.98
CA LEU A 147 -9.71 4.98 4.58
C LEU A 147 -10.60 6.15 4.14
N SER A 148 -10.55 7.30 4.82
CA SER A 148 -11.39 8.45 4.49
C SER A 148 -11.25 8.82 3.01
N HIS A 149 -12.40 8.95 2.33
CA HIS A 149 -12.46 9.31 0.91
C HIS A 149 -11.75 8.34 -0.06
N ALA A 150 -11.36 7.16 0.39
CA ALA A 150 -10.85 6.14 -0.51
C ALA A 150 -11.92 5.67 -1.49
N MET A 151 -11.49 5.18 -2.64
CA MET A 151 -12.37 4.72 -3.72
C MET A 151 -12.17 3.22 -3.92
N VAL A 152 -13.22 2.45 -3.66
CA VAL A 152 -13.28 1.00 -3.86
C VAL A 152 -14.26 0.71 -4.99
N GLN A 153 -13.83 0.02 -6.00
CA GLN A 153 -14.70 -0.41 -7.10
C GLN A 153 -14.36 -1.85 -7.45
N GLU A 154 -15.31 -2.75 -7.29
CA GLU A 154 -15.10 -4.18 -7.50
C GLU A 154 -13.90 -4.72 -6.66
N THR A 155 -13.73 -4.18 -5.46
CA THR A 155 -12.62 -4.50 -4.57
C THR A 155 -12.96 -5.72 -3.72
N SER A 156 -12.07 -6.73 -3.69
CA SER A 156 -12.19 -7.84 -2.74
C SER A 156 -11.86 -7.33 -1.34
N PHE A 157 -12.86 -7.26 -0.46
CA PHE A 157 -12.76 -6.56 0.83
C PHE A 157 -12.92 -7.55 2.00
N LYS A 158 -12.10 -8.61 2.01
CA LYS A 158 -12.04 -9.57 3.12
C LYS A 158 -11.03 -9.11 4.16
N VAL A 159 -11.40 -8.09 4.92
CA VAL A 159 -10.50 -7.33 5.78
C VAL A 159 -10.84 -7.49 7.26
N PHE A 160 -9.89 -7.10 8.11
CA PHE A 160 -10.12 -6.93 9.54
C PHE A 160 -10.19 -5.43 9.87
N LEU A 161 -11.30 -5.03 10.46
CA LEU A 161 -11.58 -3.66 10.90
C LEU A 161 -11.82 -3.64 12.42
N ASP A 162 -11.77 -2.45 13.02
CA ASP A 162 -12.22 -2.21 14.39
C ASP A 162 -12.97 -0.88 14.49
N ASP A 163 -13.43 -0.53 15.70
CA ASP A 163 -14.16 0.72 15.93
C ASP A 163 -13.31 1.98 15.73
N ARG A 164 -11.99 1.85 15.61
CA ARG A 164 -11.05 2.95 15.32
C ARG A 164 -10.79 3.11 13.83
N SER A 165 -11.17 2.12 13.01
CA SER A 165 -11.03 2.21 11.56
C SER A 165 -11.96 3.29 11.01
N VAL A 166 -11.42 4.24 10.25
CA VAL A 166 -12.17 5.37 9.69
C VAL A 166 -12.51 5.09 8.24
N VAL A 167 -13.81 5.17 7.91
CA VAL A 167 -14.34 4.89 6.57
C VAL A 167 -15.18 6.05 6.05
N GLU A 168 -15.09 7.24 6.64
CA GLU A 168 -15.85 8.41 6.22
C GLU A 168 -15.57 8.78 4.76
N GLY A 169 -16.61 8.91 3.96
CA GLY A 169 -16.46 9.23 2.55
C GLY A 169 -15.88 8.13 1.67
N LEU A 170 -15.66 6.92 2.20
CA LEU A 170 -15.34 5.73 1.40
C LEU A 170 -16.46 5.49 0.39
N THR A 171 -16.13 5.28 -0.88
CA THR A 171 -17.14 5.15 -1.96
C THR A 171 -16.84 4.00 -2.91
N GLY A 172 -17.91 3.39 -3.44
CA GLY A 172 -17.83 2.40 -4.52
C GLY A 172 -18.48 1.06 -4.17
N THR A 173 -17.90 -0.03 -4.66
CA THR A 173 -18.42 -1.38 -4.50
C THR A 173 -17.36 -2.34 -3.96
N VAL A 174 -17.77 -3.22 -3.06
CA VAL A 174 -16.85 -4.22 -2.46
C VAL A 174 -17.47 -5.61 -2.44
N PHE A 175 -16.62 -6.62 -2.44
CA PHE A 175 -16.97 -8.01 -2.16
C PHE A 175 -16.50 -8.37 -0.75
N GLY A 176 -17.44 -8.53 0.19
CA GLY A 176 -17.15 -8.97 1.57
C GLY A 176 -16.92 -10.49 1.66
N PRO A 177 -16.92 -11.06 2.87
CA PRO A 177 -17.20 -10.41 4.15
C PRO A 177 -16.00 -9.67 4.75
N ALA A 178 -16.24 -8.80 5.76
CA ALA A 178 -15.22 -8.25 6.61
C ALA A 178 -15.38 -8.76 8.06
N ARG A 179 -14.28 -8.81 8.81
CA ARG A 179 -14.28 -9.12 10.25
C ARG A 179 -14.08 -7.84 11.03
N VAL A 180 -15.04 -7.55 11.91
CA VAL A 180 -15.03 -6.32 12.72
C VAL A 180 -14.83 -6.66 14.17
N ALA A 181 -13.74 -6.15 14.76
CA ALA A 181 -13.45 -6.28 16.17
C ALA A 181 -14.15 -5.14 16.95
N GLY A 182 -14.90 -5.48 17.97
CA GLY A 182 -15.56 -4.55 18.87
C GLY A 182 -15.48 -5.02 20.31
N THR A 183 -16.17 -4.33 21.23
CA THR A 183 -16.16 -4.63 22.67
C THR A 183 -16.69 -6.02 23.02
N GLU A 184 -17.54 -6.59 22.18
CA GLU A 184 -18.15 -7.91 22.38
C GLU A 184 -17.42 -9.05 21.65
N GLY A 185 -16.26 -8.74 21.05
CA GLY A 185 -15.46 -9.69 20.26
C GLY A 185 -15.41 -9.37 18.78
N VAL A 186 -15.02 -10.36 17.97
CA VAL A 186 -14.93 -10.23 16.51
C VAL A 186 -16.19 -10.79 15.88
N ARG A 187 -16.81 -10.01 15.01
CA ARG A 187 -17.98 -10.43 14.21
C ARG A 187 -17.60 -10.44 12.73
N GLU A 188 -18.06 -11.44 12.00
CA GLU A 188 -17.97 -11.44 10.55
C GLU A 188 -19.26 -10.82 9.98
N LEU A 189 -19.12 -9.78 9.17
CA LEU A 189 -20.20 -9.04 8.52
C LEU A 189 -20.10 -9.24 7.00
N GLY A 190 -21.20 -9.57 6.35
CA GLY A 190 -21.27 -9.70 4.90
C GLY A 190 -22.58 -9.14 4.36
N GLY A 191 -22.66 -8.93 3.04
CA GLY A 191 -23.85 -8.39 2.39
C GLY A 191 -24.37 -7.13 3.05
N GLY A 192 -25.67 -7.06 3.30
CA GLY A 192 -26.34 -5.89 3.88
C GLY A 192 -25.85 -5.50 5.28
N ASP A 193 -25.38 -6.44 6.10
CA ASP A 193 -24.87 -6.12 7.44
C ASP A 193 -23.52 -5.35 7.36
N LEU A 194 -22.65 -5.72 6.43
CA LEU A 194 -21.40 -5.00 6.18
C LEU A 194 -21.71 -3.63 5.56
N GLU A 195 -22.61 -3.57 4.59
CA GLU A 195 -23.02 -2.32 3.96
C GLU A 195 -23.58 -1.32 4.99
N LEU A 196 -24.46 -1.81 5.87
CA LEU A 196 -25.03 -0.99 6.95
C LEU A 196 -23.93 -0.48 7.88
N TRP A 197 -23.02 -1.37 8.34
CA TRP A 197 -21.93 -1.01 9.25
C TRP A 197 -21.01 0.08 8.67
N LEU A 198 -20.65 -0.02 7.38
CA LEU A 198 -19.84 0.95 6.67
C LEU A 198 -20.57 2.29 6.50
N ASN A 199 -21.83 2.24 6.04
CA ASN A 199 -22.60 3.44 5.69
C ASN A 199 -23.05 4.24 6.93
N GLU A 200 -23.29 3.58 8.08
CA GLU A 200 -23.49 4.26 9.37
C GLU A 200 -22.26 5.05 9.85
N ARG A 201 -21.06 4.73 9.32
CA ARG A 201 -19.80 5.43 9.60
C ARG A 201 -19.39 6.42 8.52
N GLY A 202 -20.36 6.83 7.69
CA GLY A 202 -20.17 7.87 6.68
C GLY A 202 -19.63 7.39 5.32
N ALA A 203 -19.50 6.10 5.11
CA ALA A 203 -19.21 5.54 3.78
C ALA A 203 -20.45 5.65 2.85
N ARG A 204 -20.22 5.42 1.57
CA ARG A 204 -21.25 5.24 0.52
C ARG A 204 -20.85 4.06 -0.34
N VAL A 205 -20.96 2.88 0.24
CA VAL A 205 -20.48 1.64 -0.34
C VAL A 205 -21.66 0.71 -0.56
N GLU A 206 -21.65 0.01 -1.70
CA GLU A 206 -22.53 -1.12 -1.98
C GLU A 206 -21.72 -2.41 -1.79
N VAL A 207 -22.26 -3.36 -1.03
CA VAL A 207 -21.63 -4.67 -0.80
C VAL A 207 -22.25 -5.69 -1.75
N LEU A 208 -21.44 -6.08 -2.76
CA LEU A 208 -21.85 -7.05 -3.76
C LEU A 208 -21.81 -8.47 -3.19
N THR A 209 -22.79 -9.29 -3.59
CA THR A 209 -22.78 -10.75 -3.34
C THR A 209 -22.14 -11.45 -4.54
N PRO A 210 -21.29 -12.46 -4.33
CA PRO A 210 -20.70 -13.23 -5.43
C PRO A 210 -21.74 -13.97 -6.26
#